data_4c76e27dc9564058c87e3aa1f2b1b5db
#
_entry.id   4c76e27dc9564058c87e3aa1f2b1b5db
#
_cell.length_a   1.000
_cell.length_b   1.000
_cell.length_c   1.000
_cell.angle_alpha   90.00
_cell.angle_beta   90.00
_cell.angle_gamma   90.00
#
_symmetry.space_group_name_H-M   'P 1'
#
loop_
_entity.id
_entity.type
_entity.pdbx_description
1 polymer ?
#
loop_
_entity_poly.entity_id
_entity_poly.type
_entity_poly.pdbx_seq_one_letter_code
_entity_poly.pdbx_strand_id
1 'polypeptide(L)'
;MKKVENLIIGFGKAGKTLANYLGNKGEKTVLVEKSPLMYGGTCINVGCIPSKFLATAADRRSFSGESDAEYYKNAVLQKKALIAKLNKANYDKVASNENVEVLDGLASFKDEHTVQVRNGSEVSEVYAERIFVNTGARPFIPSVPGLEVGRRIHTSETLMDLEEFPKSLAILGSGFIGLEFAASYAKFGTKVTIIDQGDKILPREDEDVAKEVLASYQGLGVDFLFGAALLQVSQDENAVHLSYTVNGEKKELSVEAFLVATGRQANTEELHLKNAGVEVSERGFIKVNEHLQSNKAHIFAMGDVNGGPQFTYISLDDFRIVKSFLDNQGSYTRNERQPVAFSAFLHPTFSRVGLSEKEAREKGYKIKVATLPVTAIPKAKILGNQTGLYKAIVDAENNQILGVTLFGEESHEVINIVVLAMMTKQPYTVLANQIFTHPTMAEALNDLFGAVK
;
A
#
# COMPACT_ATOMS: atom_id res chain seq x y z
N MET A 1 13.05 -30.84 -17.74
CA MET A 1 12.12 -30.53 -16.62
C MET A 1 12.86 -30.67 -15.31
N LYS A 2 12.93 -29.60 -14.53
CA LYS A 2 13.51 -29.59 -13.17
C LYS A 2 12.46 -30.07 -12.18
N LYS A 3 12.84 -30.87 -11.17
CA LYS A 3 11.93 -31.31 -10.07
C LYS A 3 12.41 -30.75 -8.75
N VAL A 4 11.52 -30.12 -8.00
CA VAL A 4 11.78 -29.52 -6.69
C VAL A 4 10.64 -29.79 -5.72
N GLU A 5 10.86 -29.63 -4.44
CA GLU A 5 9.82 -29.70 -3.40
C GLU A 5 8.94 -28.46 -3.46
N ASN A 6 9.56 -27.28 -3.67
CA ASN A 6 8.88 -26.00 -3.59
C ASN A 6 9.18 -25.11 -4.80
N LEU A 7 8.12 -24.50 -5.33
CA LEU A 7 8.21 -23.44 -6.32
C LEU A 7 7.50 -22.19 -5.79
N ILE A 8 8.21 -21.06 -5.80
CA ILE A 8 7.67 -19.76 -5.41
C ILE A 8 7.63 -18.88 -6.65
N ILE A 9 6.48 -18.29 -6.96
CA ILE A 9 6.27 -17.39 -8.10
C ILE A 9 6.12 -15.96 -7.58
N GLY A 10 7.12 -15.13 -7.79
CA GLY A 10 7.22 -13.74 -7.35
C GLY A 10 8.15 -13.52 -6.17
N PHE A 11 9.04 -12.53 -6.30
CA PHE A 11 10.06 -12.16 -5.31
C PHE A 11 9.55 -11.16 -4.26
N GLY A 12 8.22 -11.17 -3.99
CA GLY A 12 7.58 -10.30 -3.00
C GLY A 12 8.01 -10.61 -1.56
N LYS A 13 7.47 -9.86 -0.58
CA LYS A 13 7.88 -9.99 0.83
C LYS A 13 7.65 -11.39 1.40
N ALA A 14 6.51 -12.02 1.12
CA ALA A 14 6.23 -13.39 1.57
C ALA A 14 7.12 -14.39 0.80
N GLY A 15 7.20 -14.28 -0.52
CA GLY A 15 7.92 -15.22 -1.38
C GLY A 15 9.39 -15.34 -1.00
N LYS A 16 10.14 -14.23 -0.95
CA LYS A 16 11.55 -14.24 -0.55
C LYS A 16 11.79 -14.72 0.88
N THR A 17 10.85 -14.42 1.79
CA THR A 17 10.96 -14.86 3.19
C THR A 17 10.72 -16.35 3.30
N LEU A 18 9.72 -16.88 2.57
CA LEU A 18 9.42 -18.31 2.51
C LEU A 18 10.54 -19.09 1.82
N ALA A 19 11.13 -18.57 0.72
CA ALA A 19 12.24 -19.20 0.04
C ALA A 19 13.42 -19.48 0.98
N ASN A 20 13.85 -18.44 1.72
CA ASN A 20 14.92 -18.60 2.71
C ASN A 20 14.54 -19.54 3.86
N TYR A 21 13.28 -19.50 4.31
CA TYR A 21 12.82 -20.39 5.36
C TYR A 21 12.89 -21.86 4.94
N LEU A 22 12.36 -22.20 3.76
CA LEU A 22 12.36 -23.57 3.23
C LEU A 22 13.78 -24.03 2.89
N GLY A 23 14.59 -23.17 2.27
CA GLY A 23 16.00 -23.48 1.99
C GLY A 23 16.82 -23.74 3.25
N ASN A 24 16.57 -23.02 4.35
CA ASN A 24 17.21 -23.25 5.65
C ASN A 24 16.78 -24.59 6.29
N LYS A 25 15.62 -25.13 5.91
CA LYS A 25 15.19 -26.50 6.29
C LYS A 25 15.82 -27.58 5.41
N GLY A 26 16.62 -27.22 4.41
CA GLY A 26 17.22 -28.15 3.45
C GLY A 26 16.31 -28.52 2.30
N GLU A 27 15.14 -27.89 2.17
CA GLU A 27 14.18 -28.19 1.11
C GLU A 27 14.55 -27.50 -0.21
N LYS A 28 14.61 -28.26 -1.31
CA LYS A 28 14.93 -27.72 -2.64
C LYS A 28 13.83 -26.78 -3.11
N THR A 29 14.17 -25.52 -3.29
CA THR A 29 13.25 -24.44 -3.61
C THR A 29 13.71 -23.69 -4.85
N VAL A 30 12.78 -23.47 -5.78
CA VAL A 30 12.97 -22.54 -6.91
C VAL A 30 12.12 -21.29 -6.64
N LEU A 31 12.71 -20.11 -6.79
CA LEU A 31 12.00 -18.83 -6.77
C LEU A 31 12.08 -18.20 -8.16
N VAL A 32 10.94 -17.93 -8.78
CA VAL A 32 10.83 -17.31 -10.11
C VAL A 32 10.44 -15.85 -9.98
N GLU A 33 11.17 -14.95 -10.64
CA GLU A 33 10.81 -13.53 -10.76
C GLU A 33 10.85 -13.11 -12.24
N LYS A 34 9.83 -12.42 -12.70
CA LYS A 34 9.75 -12.04 -14.13
C LYS A 34 10.71 -10.92 -14.53
N SER A 35 11.21 -10.16 -13.57
CA SER A 35 12.10 -9.03 -13.84
C SER A 35 13.16 -8.85 -12.75
N PRO A 36 14.46 -8.86 -13.10
CA PRO A 36 15.53 -8.56 -12.15
C PRO A 36 15.37 -7.20 -11.45
N LEU A 37 14.65 -6.25 -12.07
CA LEU A 37 14.35 -4.95 -11.47
C LEU A 37 13.34 -5.05 -10.30
N MET A 38 12.70 -6.22 -10.11
CA MET A 38 11.67 -6.42 -9.10
C MET A 38 12.12 -7.31 -7.93
N TYR A 39 13.41 -7.64 -7.80
CA TYR A 39 13.89 -8.37 -6.63
C TYR A 39 13.59 -7.61 -5.34
N GLY A 40 12.87 -8.25 -4.43
CA GLY A 40 12.34 -7.61 -3.23
C GLY A 40 10.85 -7.22 -3.32
N GLY A 41 10.26 -7.30 -4.52
CA GLY A 41 8.85 -7.04 -4.80
C GLY A 41 8.49 -5.56 -4.89
N THR A 42 7.20 -5.30 -5.05
CA THR A 42 6.61 -3.95 -5.24
C THR A 42 7.05 -2.94 -4.18
N CYS A 43 7.04 -3.32 -2.90
CA CYS A 43 7.38 -2.40 -1.79
C CYS A 43 8.77 -1.78 -1.94
N ILE A 44 9.78 -2.59 -2.30
CA ILE A 44 11.17 -2.12 -2.45
C ILE A 44 11.32 -1.27 -3.71
N ASN A 45 10.76 -1.74 -4.83
CA ASN A 45 11.16 -1.21 -6.14
C ASN A 45 10.24 -0.10 -6.65
N VAL A 46 8.92 -0.25 -6.48
CA VAL A 46 7.92 0.65 -7.08
C VAL A 46 6.75 1.02 -6.14
N GLY A 47 6.90 0.79 -4.84
CA GLY A 47 5.84 1.02 -3.84
C GLY A 47 6.28 1.85 -2.65
N CYS A 48 6.26 1.23 -1.45
CA CYS A 48 6.42 1.93 -0.17
C CYS A 48 7.74 2.69 -0.06
N ILE A 49 8.87 2.04 -0.38
CA ILE A 49 10.19 2.65 -0.17
C ILE A 49 10.40 3.86 -1.08
N PRO A 50 10.24 3.76 -2.41
CA PRO A 50 10.44 4.92 -3.28
C PRO A 50 9.45 6.06 -3.00
N SER A 51 8.17 5.76 -2.73
CA SER A 51 7.18 6.81 -2.46
C SER A 51 7.45 7.54 -1.15
N LYS A 52 7.85 6.84 -0.06
CA LYS A 52 8.15 7.46 1.23
C LYS A 52 9.49 8.20 1.20
N PHE A 53 10.44 7.73 0.38
CA PHE A 53 11.66 8.51 0.13
C PHE A 53 11.33 9.87 -0.50
N LEU A 54 10.50 9.88 -1.56
CA LEU A 54 10.10 11.13 -2.22
C LEU A 54 9.23 12.01 -1.31
N ALA A 55 8.32 11.45 -0.52
CA ALA A 55 7.55 12.20 0.46
C ALA A 55 8.47 12.90 1.50
N THR A 56 9.45 12.16 2.05
CA THR A 56 10.43 12.73 2.98
C THR A 56 11.30 13.81 2.32
N ALA A 57 11.68 13.60 1.06
CA ALA A 57 12.41 14.64 0.31
C ALA A 57 11.54 15.89 0.11
N ALA A 58 10.25 15.72 -0.23
CA ALA A 58 9.30 16.81 -0.39
C ALA A 58 9.12 17.62 0.92
N ASP A 59 9.06 16.94 2.09
CA ASP A 59 8.99 17.61 3.40
C ASP A 59 10.21 18.48 3.69
N ARG A 60 11.38 18.10 3.17
CA ARG A 60 12.66 18.81 3.37
C ARG A 60 12.90 19.88 2.32
N ARG A 61 12.07 20.01 1.29
CA ARG A 61 12.28 20.94 0.17
C ARG A 61 12.43 22.38 0.63
N SER A 62 11.63 22.84 1.58
CA SER A 62 11.66 24.21 2.10
C SER A 62 12.99 24.60 2.78
N PHE A 63 13.83 23.64 3.15
CA PHE A 63 15.14 23.86 3.76
C PHE A 63 16.29 23.89 2.73
N SER A 64 16.00 23.61 1.45
CA SER A 64 16.99 23.64 0.37
C SER A 64 17.05 25.02 -0.29
N GLY A 65 18.25 25.42 -0.67
CA GLY A 65 18.49 26.61 -1.51
C GLY A 65 18.45 26.35 -3.01
N GLU A 66 18.22 25.08 -3.44
CA GLU A 66 18.16 24.70 -4.85
C GLU A 66 16.86 25.17 -5.52
N SER A 67 16.82 25.23 -6.85
CA SER A 67 15.58 25.37 -7.60
C SER A 67 14.67 24.13 -7.43
N ASP A 68 13.36 24.27 -7.61
CA ASP A 68 12.43 23.14 -7.49
C ASP A 68 12.78 21.98 -8.43
N ALA A 69 13.13 22.30 -9.67
CA ALA A 69 13.48 21.30 -10.68
C ALA A 69 14.78 20.56 -10.34
N GLU A 70 15.78 21.26 -9.86
CA GLU A 70 17.08 20.67 -9.48
C GLU A 70 16.94 19.79 -8.24
N TYR A 71 16.29 20.28 -7.20
CA TYR A 71 16.03 19.53 -5.98
C TYR A 71 15.23 18.26 -6.25
N TYR A 72 14.14 18.37 -7.03
CA TYR A 72 13.31 17.24 -7.41
C TYR A 72 14.12 16.17 -8.16
N LYS A 73 14.87 16.59 -9.20
CA LYS A 73 15.74 15.69 -9.96
C LYS A 73 16.74 14.97 -9.07
N ASN A 74 17.40 15.69 -8.15
CA ASN A 74 18.35 15.11 -7.20
C ASN A 74 17.67 14.11 -6.26
N ALA A 75 16.45 14.40 -5.78
CA ALA A 75 15.67 13.46 -4.96
C ALA A 75 15.33 12.16 -5.74
N VAL A 76 14.93 12.27 -7.01
CA VAL A 76 14.65 11.10 -7.87
C VAL A 76 15.91 10.26 -8.08
N LEU A 77 17.05 10.87 -8.35
CA LEU A 77 18.34 10.16 -8.55
C LEU A 77 18.80 9.44 -7.27
N GLN A 78 18.69 10.11 -6.10
CA GLN A 78 19.01 9.49 -4.81
C GLN A 78 18.08 8.34 -4.48
N LYS A 79 16.77 8.48 -4.77
CA LYS A 79 15.79 7.41 -4.66
C LYS A 79 16.21 6.20 -5.52
N LYS A 80 16.55 6.42 -6.81
CA LYS A 80 16.99 5.35 -7.73
C LYS A 80 18.21 4.61 -7.18
N ALA A 81 19.21 5.33 -6.66
CA ALA A 81 20.40 4.75 -6.06
C ALA A 81 20.07 3.88 -4.82
N LEU A 82 19.18 4.35 -3.95
CA LEU A 82 18.71 3.58 -2.79
C LEU A 82 18.00 2.28 -3.23
N ILE A 83 17.10 2.38 -4.20
CA ILE A 83 16.35 1.22 -4.70
C ILE A 83 17.28 0.19 -5.31
N ALA A 84 18.24 0.58 -6.15
CA ALA A 84 19.22 -0.34 -6.74
C ALA A 84 20.00 -1.10 -5.65
N LYS A 85 20.44 -0.41 -4.60
CA LYS A 85 21.13 -1.03 -3.46
C LYS A 85 20.25 -2.04 -2.72
N LEU A 86 18.99 -1.69 -2.46
CA LEU A 86 18.04 -2.55 -1.74
C LEU A 86 17.62 -3.74 -2.59
N ASN A 87 17.39 -3.56 -3.89
CA ASN A 87 17.08 -4.60 -4.84
C ASN A 87 18.20 -5.67 -4.84
N LYS A 88 19.45 -5.24 -5.07
CA LYS A 88 20.61 -6.13 -5.03
C LYS A 88 20.74 -6.88 -3.69
N ALA A 89 20.61 -6.19 -2.57
CA ALA A 89 20.71 -6.82 -1.25
C ALA A 89 19.61 -7.87 -1.01
N ASN A 90 18.40 -7.67 -1.57
CA ASN A 90 17.32 -8.66 -1.50
C ASN A 90 17.65 -9.90 -2.36
N TYR A 91 18.20 -9.72 -3.57
CA TYR A 91 18.66 -10.81 -4.41
C TYR A 91 19.75 -11.62 -3.71
N ASP A 92 20.84 -10.95 -3.30
CA ASP A 92 22.02 -11.59 -2.68
C ASP A 92 21.61 -12.44 -1.45
N LYS A 93 20.67 -11.93 -0.64
CA LYS A 93 20.18 -12.63 0.55
C LYS A 93 19.45 -13.94 0.23
N VAL A 94 18.77 -14.04 -0.90
CA VAL A 94 18.06 -15.26 -1.33
C VAL A 94 19.00 -16.16 -2.09
N ALA A 95 19.75 -15.62 -3.04
CA ALA A 95 20.67 -16.36 -3.89
C ALA A 95 21.87 -16.98 -3.13
N SER A 96 22.19 -16.48 -1.93
CA SER A 96 23.22 -17.06 -1.07
C SER A 96 22.81 -18.35 -0.37
N ASN A 97 21.53 -18.74 -0.43
CA ASN A 97 21.04 -19.98 0.17
C ASN A 97 21.24 -21.15 -0.81
N GLU A 98 22.06 -22.13 -0.45
CA GLU A 98 22.45 -23.26 -1.30
C GLU A 98 21.28 -24.16 -1.74
N ASN A 99 20.14 -24.10 -1.03
CA ASN A 99 18.94 -24.84 -1.35
C ASN A 99 17.92 -24.02 -2.14
N VAL A 100 18.21 -22.75 -2.45
CA VAL A 100 17.32 -21.87 -3.19
C VAL A 100 17.95 -21.46 -4.52
N GLU A 101 17.27 -21.73 -5.60
CA GLU A 101 17.65 -21.24 -6.93
C GLU A 101 16.71 -20.14 -7.37
N VAL A 102 17.25 -19.00 -7.79
CA VAL A 102 16.49 -17.90 -8.38
C VAL A 102 16.50 -18.03 -9.89
N LEU A 103 15.33 -18.08 -10.51
CA LEU A 103 15.17 -18.10 -11.96
C LEU A 103 14.49 -16.80 -12.42
N ASP A 104 15.08 -16.17 -13.42
CA ASP A 104 14.45 -15.03 -14.10
C ASP A 104 13.54 -15.53 -15.21
N GLY A 105 12.33 -14.99 -15.27
CA GLY A 105 11.40 -15.30 -16.34
C GLY A 105 9.93 -15.20 -15.90
N LEU A 106 9.06 -15.20 -16.89
CA LEU A 106 7.62 -15.21 -16.72
C LEU A 106 7.14 -16.63 -16.43
N ALA A 107 6.57 -16.85 -15.26
CA ALA A 107 5.99 -18.12 -14.84
C ALA A 107 4.55 -18.25 -15.33
N SER A 108 4.20 -19.42 -15.86
CA SER A 108 2.81 -19.77 -16.21
C SER A 108 2.54 -21.27 -15.96
N PHE A 109 1.37 -21.60 -15.44
CA PHE A 109 0.98 -22.98 -15.19
C PHE A 109 0.75 -23.73 -16.51
N LYS A 110 1.38 -24.90 -16.64
CA LYS A 110 1.12 -25.88 -17.69
C LYS A 110 0.04 -26.88 -17.21
N ASP A 111 0.14 -27.30 -15.98
CA ASP A 111 -0.79 -28.13 -15.23
C ASP A 111 -0.71 -27.78 -13.73
N GLU A 112 -1.37 -28.54 -12.85
CA GLU A 112 -1.42 -28.20 -11.40
C GLU A 112 -0.08 -28.35 -10.67
N HIS A 113 0.90 -29.08 -11.21
CA HIS A 113 2.22 -29.27 -10.61
C HIS A 113 3.37 -28.72 -11.47
N THR A 114 3.12 -28.42 -12.75
CA THR A 114 4.16 -28.00 -13.69
C THR A 114 3.98 -26.55 -14.09
N VAL A 115 5.03 -25.77 -13.90
CA VAL A 115 5.10 -24.35 -14.30
C VAL A 115 6.15 -24.18 -15.38
N GLN A 116 5.79 -23.49 -16.45
CA GLN A 116 6.74 -23.04 -17.47
C GLN A 116 7.30 -21.68 -17.04
N VAL A 117 8.61 -21.53 -17.17
CA VAL A 117 9.35 -20.27 -16.96
C VAL A 117 9.94 -19.85 -18.30
N ARG A 118 9.47 -18.71 -18.82
CA ARG A 118 9.93 -18.13 -20.08
C ARG A 118 10.82 -16.92 -19.83
N ASN A 119 12.06 -17.02 -20.34
CA ASN A 119 13.02 -15.91 -20.32
C ASN A 119 13.45 -15.62 -21.78
N GLY A 120 12.90 -14.59 -22.39
CA GLY A 120 13.08 -14.33 -23.82
C GLY A 120 12.55 -15.49 -24.68
N SER A 121 13.43 -16.12 -25.47
CA SER A 121 13.14 -17.30 -26.29
C SER A 121 13.30 -18.61 -25.55
N GLU A 122 13.94 -18.62 -24.38
CA GLU A 122 14.16 -19.82 -23.59
C GLU A 122 12.91 -20.17 -22.77
N VAL A 123 12.52 -21.44 -22.78
CA VAL A 123 11.44 -21.99 -21.98
C VAL A 123 11.93 -23.17 -21.19
N SER A 124 11.86 -23.08 -19.88
CA SER A 124 12.15 -24.19 -18.97
C SER A 124 10.89 -24.64 -18.24
N GLU A 125 10.88 -25.87 -17.75
CA GLU A 125 9.77 -26.44 -16.99
C GLU A 125 10.24 -26.84 -15.60
N VAL A 126 9.45 -26.45 -14.58
CA VAL A 126 9.67 -26.80 -13.18
C VAL A 126 8.47 -27.56 -12.69
N TYR A 127 8.68 -28.81 -12.26
CA TYR A 127 7.70 -29.57 -11.48
C TYR A 127 7.95 -29.33 -9.99
N ALA A 128 6.88 -29.04 -9.25
CA ALA A 128 6.94 -28.83 -7.81
C ALA A 128 5.83 -29.58 -7.07
N GLU A 129 6.18 -30.08 -5.88
CA GLU A 129 5.19 -30.70 -4.97
C GLU A 129 4.29 -29.64 -4.34
N ARG A 130 4.83 -28.44 -4.04
CA ARG A 130 4.12 -27.28 -3.49
C ARG A 130 4.43 -26.04 -4.30
N ILE A 131 3.41 -25.23 -4.57
CA ILE A 131 3.56 -23.98 -5.34
C ILE A 131 2.99 -22.83 -4.52
N PHE A 132 3.75 -21.74 -4.42
CA PHE A 132 3.41 -20.54 -3.67
C PHE A 132 3.39 -19.33 -4.59
N VAL A 133 2.20 -18.76 -4.80
CA VAL A 133 2.01 -17.60 -5.67
C VAL A 133 2.11 -16.32 -4.84
N ASN A 134 3.08 -15.45 -5.16
CA ASN A 134 3.29 -14.16 -4.52
C ASN A 134 3.56 -13.05 -5.55
N THR A 135 2.82 -13.10 -6.67
CA THR A 135 2.97 -12.17 -7.80
C THR A 135 2.42 -10.77 -7.52
N GLY A 136 1.67 -10.60 -6.43
CA GLY A 136 1.18 -9.30 -5.99
C GLY A 136 0.08 -8.71 -6.89
N ALA A 137 0.06 -7.38 -6.96
CA ALA A 137 -0.89 -6.60 -7.74
C ALA A 137 -0.18 -5.44 -8.45
N ARG A 138 -0.79 -4.90 -9.50
CA ARG A 138 -0.33 -3.74 -10.28
C ARG A 138 -1.38 -2.64 -10.29
N PRO A 139 -1.05 -1.40 -10.68
CA PRO A 139 -2.02 -0.34 -10.88
C PRO A 139 -3.13 -0.77 -11.87
N PHE A 140 -4.36 -0.42 -11.54
CA PHE A 140 -5.51 -0.59 -12.44
C PHE A 140 -5.64 0.64 -13.33
N ILE A 141 -5.72 0.43 -14.64
CA ILE A 141 -5.91 1.49 -15.63
C ILE A 141 -7.32 1.32 -16.21
N PRO A 142 -8.23 2.29 -16.01
CA PRO A 142 -9.57 2.21 -16.53
C PRO A 142 -9.57 2.33 -18.06
N SER A 143 -10.58 1.73 -18.71
CA SER A 143 -10.78 1.86 -20.14
C SER A 143 -11.38 3.23 -20.47
N VAL A 144 -10.52 4.19 -20.76
CA VAL A 144 -10.90 5.55 -21.21
C VAL A 144 -10.22 5.81 -22.54
N PRO A 145 -10.91 6.35 -23.55
CA PRO A 145 -10.33 6.65 -24.84
C PRO A 145 -9.05 7.50 -24.74
N GLY A 146 -7.95 7.01 -25.33
CA GLY A 146 -6.65 7.68 -25.34
C GLY A 146 -5.85 7.60 -24.04
N LEU A 147 -6.32 6.89 -23.02
CA LEU A 147 -5.59 6.67 -21.76
C LEU A 147 -4.58 5.53 -21.92
N GLU A 148 -3.40 5.88 -22.38
CA GLU A 148 -2.27 4.96 -22.54
C GLU A 148 -1.08 5.44 -21.72
N VAL A 149 -0.57 4.57 -20.83
CA VAL A 149 0.61 4.88 -20.00
C VAL A 149 1.85 5.01 -20.88
N GLY A 150 2.59 6.07 -20.65
CA GLY A 150 3.82 6.41 -21.37
C GLY A 150 4.08 7.90 -21.34
N ARG A 151 5.24 8.32 -21.74
CA ARG A 151 5.71 9.72 -21.82
C ARG A 151 5.23 10.64 -20.67
N ARG A 152 3.95 11.10 -20.67
CA ARG A 152 3.38 12.04 -19.68
C ARG A 152 2.21 11.47 -18.88
N ILE A 153 1.73 10.27 -19.23
CA ILE A 153 0.67 9.57 -18.53
C ILE A 153 1.30 8.44 -17.70
N HIS A 154 1.15 8.50 -16.41
CA HIS A 154 1.87 7.67 -15.46
C HIS A 154 0.95 6.84 -14.57
N THR A 155 1.46 5.72 -14.09
CA THR A 155 0.99 5.05 -12.88
C THR A 155 1.82 5.49 -11.67
N SER A 156 1.44 5.04 -10.48
CA SER A 156 2.25 5.24 -9.27
C SER A 156 3.67 4.66 -9.39
N GLU A 157 3.86 3.66 -10.24
CA GLU A 157 5.16 3.01 -10.47
C GLU A 157 6.08 3.86 -11.35
N THR A 158 5.54 4.43 -12.42
CA THR A 158 6.32 5.17 -13.41
C THR A 158 6.50 6.64 -13.08
N LEU A 159 5.55 7.28 -12.39
CA LEU A 159 5.66 8.69 -12.01
C LEU A 159 6.85 8.95 -11.07
N MET A 160 7.18 8.01 -10.19
CA MET A 160 8.33 8.14 -9.29
C MET A 160 9.68 8.14 -9.99
N ASP A 161 9.75 7.69 -11.25
CA ASP A 161 10.97 7.66 -12.05
C ASP A 161 11.11 8.84 -13.01
N LEU A 162 10.09 9.70 -13.07
CA LEU A 162 10.12 10.93 -13.87
C LEU A 162 11.19 11.88 -13.29
N GLU A 163 12.23 12.19 -14.07
CA GLU A 163 13.30 13.11 -13.66
C GLU A 163 12.99 14.57 -14.01
N GLU A 164 12.11 14.78 -14.99
CA GLU A 164 11.62 16.10 -15.34
C GLU A 164 10.59 16.57 -14.30
N PHE A 165 10.85 17.71 -13.67
CA PHE A 165 9.93 18.28 -12.67
C PHE A 165 8.65 18.77 -13.34
N PRO A 166 7.47 18.20 -13.06
CA PRO A 166 6.22 18.66 -13.65
C PRO A 166 5.70 19.89 -12.88
N LYS A 167 5.48 21.00 -13.58
CA LYS A 167 4.88 22.21 -12.98
C LYS A 167 3.39 22.05 -12.69
N SER A 168 2.73 21.12 -13.41
CA SER A 168 1.33 20.78 -13.19
C SER A 168 1.08 19.28 -13.31
N LEU A 169 0.29 18.74 -12.39
CA LEU A 169 -0.05 17.32 -12.29
C LEU A 169 -1.55 17.16 -12.08
N ALA A 170 -2.22 16.41 -12.95
CA ALA A 170 -3.55 15.90 -12.64
C ALA A 170 -3.44 14.46 -12.07
N ILE A 171 -4.31 14.13 -11.13
CA ILE A 171 -4.37 12.79 -10.51
C ILE A 171 -5.80 12.27 -10.65
N LEU A 172 -5.96 11.10 -11.26
CA LEU A 172 -7.24 10.41 -11.35
C LEU A 172 -7.40 9.47 -10.15
N GLY A 173 -8.29 9.81 -9.24
CA GLY A 173 -8.61 9.07 -8.02
C GLY A 173 -8.09 9.74 -6.74
N SER A 174 -9.01 9.96 -5.78
CA SER A 174 -8.77 10.55 -4.45
C SER A 174 -8.57 9.51 -3.35
N GLY A 175 -8.14 8.28 -3.71
CA GLY A 175 -7.73 7.25 -2.75
C GLY A 175 -6.37 7.56 -2.11
N PHE A 176 -5.95 6.73 -1.13
CA PHE A 176 -4.69 6.96 -0.40
C PHE A 176 -3.47 7.14 -1.30
N ILE A 177 -3.33 6.36 -2.38
CA ILE A 177 -2.21 6.51 -3.32
C ILE A 177 -2.26 7.89 -3.99
N GLY A 178 -3.40 8.28 -4.54
CA GLY A 178 -3.56 9.58 -5.18
C GLY A 178 -3.25 10.74 -4.22
N LEU A 179 -3.70 10.65 -2.99
CA LEU A 179 -3.43 11.64 -1.94
C LEU A 179 -1.97 11.70 -1.54
N GLU A 180 -1.28 10.56 -1.34
CA GLU A 180 0.16 10.55 -1.03
C GLU A 180 0.98 11.25 -2.13
N PHE A 181 0.68 10.98 -3.39
CA PHE A 181 1.34 11.66 -4.51
C PHE A 181 0.97 13.15 -4.57
N ALA A 182 -0.31 13.50 -4.36
CA ALA A 182 -0.75 14.89 -4.35
C ALA A 182 0.01 15.73 -3.32
N ALA A 183 0.12 15.23 -2.08
CA ALA A 183 0.88 15.92 -1.02
C ALA A 183 2.36 16.07 -1.38
N SER A 184 2.99 14.99 -1.86
CA SER A 184 4.43 15.00 -2.21
C SER A 184 4.72 15.99 -3.33
N TYR A 185 3.94 15.96 -4.42
CA TYR A 185 4.16 16.85 -5.56
C TYR A 185 3.80 18.31 -5.25
N ALA A 186 2.73 18.57 -4.48
CA ALA A 186 2.41 19.92 -4.03
C ALA A 186 3.55 20.53 -3.19
N LYS A 187 4.19 19.75 -2.29
CA LYS A 187 5.34 20.17 -1.51
C LYS A 187 6.61 20.40 -2.35
N PHE A 188 6.76 19.69 -3.47
CA PHE A 188 7.83 20.00 -4.44
C PHE A 188 7.56 21.29 -5.24
N GLY A 189 6.34 21.85 -5.19
CA GLY A 189 5.97 23.08 -5.91
C GLY A 189 5.13 22.84 -7.16
N THR A 190 4.68 21.62 -7.41
CA THR A 190 3.78 21.27 -8.52
C THR A 190 2.36 21.76 -8.21
N LYS A 191 1.70 22.38 -9.20
CA LYS A 191 0.24 22.64 -9.15
C LYS A 191 -0.51 21.33 -9.34
N VAL A 192 -1.21 20.85 -8.31
CA VAL A 192 -1.89 19.54 -8.32
C VAL A 192 -3.40 19.70 -8.39
N THR A 193 -4.04 18.93 -9.27
CA THR A 193 -5.50 18.80 -9.38
C THR A 193 -5.91 17.33 -9.29
N ILE A 194 -6.75 16.97 -8.32
CA ILE A 194 -7.33 15.62 -8.20
C ILE A 194 -8.69 15.59 -8.88
N ILE A 195 -8.90 14.59 -9.74
CA ILE A 195 -10.15 14.32 -10.45
C ILE A 195 -10.73 13.02 -9.89
N ASP A 196 -11.96 13.05 -9.39
CA ASP A 196 -12.65 11.87 -8.86
C ASP A 196 -14.13 11.86 -9.26
N GLN A 197 -14.64 10.68 -9.61
CA GLN A 197 -16.06 10.48 -9.89
C GLN A 197 -16.92 10.53 -8.62
N GLY A 198 -16.33 10.22 -7.46
CA GLY A 198 -16.99 10.36 -6.16
C GLY A 198 -17.28 11.82 -5.81
N ASP A 199 -18.18 12.01 -4.87
CA ASP A 199 -18.62 13.33 -4.38
C ASP A 199 -17.78 13.85 -3.21
N LYS A 200 -16.87 13.01 -2.66
CA LYS A 200 -16.07 13.32 -1.48
C LYS A 200 -14.77 12.52 -1.40
N ILE A 201 -13.83 13.05 -0.64
CA ILE A 201 -12.58 12.37 -0.29
C ILE A 201 -12.83 11.25 0.73
N LEU A 202 -12.04 10.17 0.64
CA LEU A 202 -12.01 9.07 1.62
C LEU A 202 -13.41 8.58 2.08
N PRO A 203 -14.27 8.10 1.18
CA PRO A 203 -15.69 7.81 1.48
C PRO A 203 -15.91 6.69 2.52
N ARG A 204 -14.85 5.95 2.88
CA ARG A 204 -14.89 4.89 3.91
C ARG A 204 -14.52 5.37 5.30
N GLU A 205 -14.00 6.58 5.42
CA GLU A 205 -13.62 7.18 6.69
C GLU A 205 -14.80 7.99 7.27
N ASP A 206 -14.75 8.26 8.58
CA ASP A 206 -15.74 9.12 9.23
C ASP A 206 -15.68 10.55 8.66
N GLU A 207 -16.84 11.21 8.56
CA GLU A 207 -16.98 12.48 7.85
C GLU A 207 -16.14 13.61 8.46
N ASP A 208 -16.05 13.65 9.80
CA ASP A 208 -15.22 14.62 10.53
C ASP A 208 -13.74 14.47 10.17
N VAL A 209 -13.25 13.25 10.10
CA VAL A 209 -11.86 12.94 9.71
C VAL A 209 -11.62 13.27 8.23
N ALA A 210 -12.53 12.87 7.34
CA ALA A 210 -12.41 13.16 5.90
C ALA A 210 -12.39 14.67 5.63
N LYS A 211 -13.16 15.46 6.38
CA LYS A 211 -13.20 16.92 6.30
C LYS A 211 -11.85 17.53 6.70
N GLU A 212 -11.23 17.05 7.77
CA GLU A 212 -9.90 17.52 8.20
C GLU A 212 -8.83 17.19 7.15
N VAL A 213 -8.87 16.00 6.55
CA VAL A 213 -7.96 15.63 5.46
C VAL A 213 -8.15 16.57 4.27
N LEU A 214 -9.41 16.82 3.84
CA LEU A 214 -9.68 17.72 2.72
C LEU A 214 -9.15 19.13 2.97
N ALA A 215 -9.42 19.68 4.16
CA ALA A 215 -8.94 21.01 4.54
C ALA A 215 -7.41 21.11 4.52
N SER A 216 -6.72 20.07 4.98
CA SER A 216 -5.24 20.00 4.91
C SER A 216 -4.71 20.08 3.48
N TYR A 217 -5.32 19.34 2.55
CA TYR A 217 -4.89 19.35 1.14
C TYR A 217 -5.22 20.66 0.42
N GLN A 218 -6.37 21.26 0.73
CA GLN A 218 -6.70 22.60 0.24
C GLN A 218 -5.71 23.64 0.76
N GLY A 219 -5.26 23.49 2.00
CA GLY A 219 -4.19 24.30 2.59
C GLY A 219 -2.83 24.16 1.87
N LEU A 220 -2.56 23.00 1.25
CA LEU A 220 -1.40 22.79 0.38
C LEU A 220 -1.59 23.34 -1.04
N GLY A 221 -2.76 23.91 -1.39
CA GLY A 221 -3.07 24.38 -2.72
C GLY A 221 -3.46 23.27 -3.71
N VAL A 222 -3.89 22.11 -3.23
CA VAL A 222 -4.41 21.02 -4.08
C VAL A 222 -5.87 21.32 -4.46
N ASP A 223 -6.15 21.33 -5.74
CA ASP A 223 -7.50 21.47 -6.29
C ASP A 223 -8.21 20.12 -6.38
N PHE A 224 -9.52 20.09 -6.08
CA PHE A 224 -10.36 18.89 -6.17
C PHE A 224 -11.52 19.09 -7.15
N LEU A 225 -11.67 18.17 -8.09
CA LEU A 225 -12.79 18.08 -9.03
C LEU A 225 -13.58 16.80 -8.70
N PHE A 226 -14.53 16.90 -7.78
CA PHE A 226 -15.45 15.82 -7.41
C PHE A 226 -16.62 15.72 -8.38
N GLY A 227 -17.24 14.53 -8.47
CA GLY A 227 -18.30 14.23 -9.43
C GLY A 227 -17.83 14.33 -10.89
N ALA A 228 -16.52 14.24 -11.10
CA ALA A 228 -15.90 14.44 -12.39
C ALA A 228 -15.65 13.11 -13.10
N ALA A 229 -16.31 12.87 -14.23
CA ALA A 229 -16.12 11.68 -15.05
C ALA A 229 -15.18 11.98 -16.23
N LEU A 230 -14.03 11.32 -16.27
CA LEU A 230 -13.07 11.42 -17.36
C LEU A 230 -13.65 10.79 -18.64
N LEU A 231 -13.69 11.53 -19.73
CA LEU A 231 -14.25 11.10 -21.01
C LEU A 231 -13.19 10.67 -22.01
N GLN A 232 -12.10 11.44 -22.09
CA GLN A 232 -11.04 11.24 -23.07
C GLN A 232 -9.73 11.83 -22.57
N VAL A 233 -8.64 11.22 -22.97
CA VAL A 233 -7.27 11.71 -22.75
C VAL A 233 -6.57 11.81 -24.10
N SER A 234 -5.77 12.85 -24.29
CA SER A 234 -4.79 12.94 -25.36
C SER A 234 -3.51 13.59 -24.84
N GLN A 235 -2.41 13.40 -25.53
CA GLN A 235 -1.13 14.02 -25.15
C GLN A 235 -0.37 14.48 -26.39
N ASP A 236 0.37 15.55 -26.23
CA ASP A 236 1.33 16.07 -27.21
C ASP A 236 2.76 16.11 -26.61
N GLU A 237 3.64 16.91 -27.21
CA GLU A 237 5.02 17.04 -26.72
C GLU A 237 5.12 17.73 -25.36
N ASN A 238 4.18 18.58 -25.00
CA ASN A 238 4.26 19.48 -23.88
C ASN A 238 3.26 19.17 -22.76
N ALA A 239 2.09 18.57 -23.09
CA ALA A 239 0.99 18.42 -22.16
C ALA A 239 0.16 17.15 -22.38
N VAL A 240 -0.61 16.82 -21.33
CA VAL A 240 -1.74 15.88 -21.36
C VAL A 240 -3.02 16.71 -21.32
N HIS A 241 -3.94 16.44 -22.23
CA HIS A 241 -5.23 17.10 -22.36
C HIS A 241 -6.32 16.15 -21.88
N LEU A 242 -7.04 16.54 -20.86
CA LEU A 242 -8.10 15.78 -20.22
C LEU A 242 -9.45 16.41 -20.56
N SER A 243 -10.35 15.63 -21.15
CA SER A 243 -11.76 16.02 -21.33
C SER A 243 -12.60 15.26 -20.31
N TYR A 244 -13.39 15.95 -19.52
CA TYR A 244 -14.20 15.38 -18.44
C TYR A 244 -15.55 16.09 -18.31
N THR A 245 -16.50 15.47 -17.62
CA THR A 245 -17.78 16.10 -17.27
C THR A 245 -17.86 16.33 -15.76
N VAL A 246 -18.42 17.48 -15.38
CA VAL A 246 -18.86 17.79 -14.00
C VAL A 246 -20.26 18.36 -14.08
N ASN A 247 -21.20 17.82 -13.32
CA ASN A 247 -22.61 18.23 -13.33
C ASN A 247 -23.25 18.24 -14.75
N GLY A 248 -22.80 17.32 -15.61
CA GLY A 248 -23.27 17.20 -17.00
C GLY A 248 -22.62 18.18 -17.99
N GLU A 249 -21.80 19.11 -17.53
CA GLU A 249 -21.05 20.04 -18.39
C GLU A 249 -19.69 19.45 -18.77
N LYS A 250 -19.37 19.50 -20.07
CA LYS A 250 -18.05 19.13 -20.58
C LYS A 250 -17.03 20.23 -20.27
N LYS A 251 -15.88 19.82 -19.68
CA LYS A 251 -14.75 20.69 -19.35
C LYS A 251 -13.45 20.09 -19.84
N GLU A 252 -12.42 20.91 -19.90
CA GLU A 252 -11.09 20.51 -20.34
C GLU A 252 -10.04 20.99 -19.32
N LEU A 253 -8.99 20.19 -19.13
CA LEU A 253 -7.83 20.52 -18.31
C LEU A 253 -6.56 20.07 -19.05
N SER A 254 -5.56 20.94 -19.09
CA SER A 254 -4.24 20.60 -19.63
C SER A 254 -3.19 20.66 -18.54
N VAL A 255 -2.34 19.62 -18.46
CA VAL A 255 -1.30 19.46 -17.42
C VAL A 255 -0.03 18.88 -18.03
N GLU A 256 1.13 19.09 -17.40
CA GLU A 256 2.41 18.54 -17.86
C GLU A 256 2.56 17.04 -17.57
N ALA A 257 1.90 16.54 -16.52
CA ALA A 257 1.89 15.11 -16.19
C ALA A 257 0.50 14.67 -15.68
N PHE A 258 0.16 13.40 -15.90
CA PHE A 258 -1.09 12.81 -15.45
C PHE A 258 -0.84 11.47 -14.73
N LEU A 259 -1.32 11.35 -13.50
CA LEU A 259 -1.24 10.13 -12.69
C LEU A 259 -2.57 9.39 -12.68
N VAL A 260 -2.56 8.11 -13.03
CA VAL A 260 -3.69 7.20 -12.86
C VAL A 260 -3.56 6.45 -11.53
N ALA A 261 -4.43 6.76 -10.56
CA ALA A 261 -4.43 6.21 -9.20
C ALA A 261 -5.80 5.60 -8.82
N THR A 262 -6.44 4.88 -9.76
CA THR A 262 -7.81 4.37 -9.68
C THR A 262 -7.95 3.00 -9.00
N GLY A 263 -6.88 2.52 -8.37
CA GLY A 263 -6.87 1.24 -7.66
C GLY A 263 -5.82 0.27 -8.16
N ARG A 264 -5.97 -1.00 -7.75
CA ARG A 264 -5.02 -2.07 -8.09
C ARG A 264 -5.74 -3.32 -8.54
N GLN A 265 -5.10 -4.11 -9.40
CA GLN A 265 -5.58 -5.41 -9.89
C GLN A 265 -4.52 -6.50 -9.67
N ALA A 266 -4.97 -7.74 -9.49
CA ALA A 266 -4.09 -8.88 -9.25
C ALA A 266 -3.20 -9.19 -10.47
N ASN A 267 -1.96 -9.62 -10.23
CA ASN A 267 -1.05 -10.12 -11.26
C ASN A 267 -1.29 -11.62 -11.50
N THR A 268 -2.40 -11.98 -12.12
CA THR A 268 -2.83 -13.37 -12.35
C THR A 268 -3.04 -13.72 -13.82
N GLU A 269 -3.18 -12.74 -14.70
CA GLU A 269 -3.51 -12.97 -16.12
C GLU A 269 -2.48 -13.86 -16.84
N GLU A 270 -1.19 -13.56 -16.65
CA GLU A 270 -0.10 -14.27 -17.30
C GLU A 270 0.20 -15.65 -16.66
N LEU A 271 -0.37 -15.93 -15.48
CA LEU A 271 -0.15 -17.19 -14.77
C LEU A 271 -0.88 -18.39 -15.39
N HIS A 272 -1.87 -18.17 -16.25
CA HIS A 272 -2.71 -19.21 -16.85
C HIS A 272 -3.31 -20.16 -15.79
N LEU A 273 -3.84 -19.62 -14.69
CA LEU A 273 -4.36 -20.34 -13.52
C LEU A 273 -5.40 -21.43 -13.87
N LYS A 274 -6.13 -21.25 -14.97
CA LYS A 274 -7.09 -22.23 -15.48
C LYS A 274 -6.45 -23.58 -15.79
N ASN A 275 -5.19 -23.61 -16.25
CA ASN A 275 -4.47 -24.84 -16.55
C ASN A 275 -4.23 -25.69 -15.29
N ALA A 276 -4.10 -25.04 -14.13
CA ALA A 276 -3.97 -25.68 -12.83
C ALA A 276 -5.33 -25.86 -12.12
N GLY A 277 -6.43 -25.42 -12.71
CA GLY A 277 -7.76 -25.45 -12.10
C GLY A 277 -7.89 -24.58 -10.85
N VAL A 278 -7.08 -23.50 -10.72
CA VAL A 278 -7.11 -22.57 -9.59
C VAL A 278 -8.23 -21.55 -9.77
N GLU A 279 -9.05 -21.37 -8.76
CA GLU A 279 -10.16 -20.43 -8.75
C GLU A 279 -9.73 -19.00 -8.44
N VAL A 280 -10.36 -18.06 -9.15
CA VAL A 280 -10.20 -16.61 -8.90
C VAL A 280 -11.53 -15.95 -8.60
N SER A 281 -11.51 -14.81 -7.93
CA SER A 281 -12.66 -13.94 -7.76
C SER A 281 -12.99 -13.20 -9.07
N GLU A 282 -14.15 -12.52 -9.12
CA GLU A 282 -14.54 -11.65 -10.26
C GLU A 282 -13.51 -10.57 -10.55
N ARG A 283 -12.78 -10.14 -9.53
CA ARG A 283 -11.70 -9.14 -9.64
C ARG A 283 -10.32 -9.75 -9.95
N GLY A 284 -10.25 -11.04 -10.27
CA GLY A 284 -9.03 -11.74 -10.66
C GLY A 284 -8.09 -12.16 -9.51
N PHE A 285 -8.47 -11.97 -8.25
CA PHE A 285 -7.67 -12.42 -7.09
C PHE A 285 -7.83 -13.92 -6.86
N ILE A 286 -6.75 -14.63 -6.50
CA ILE A 286 -6.81 -16.06 -6.17
C ILE A 286 -7.61 -16.24 -4.88
N LYS A 287 -8.65 -17.07 -4.94
CA LYS A 287 -9.45 -17.44 -3.76
C LYS A 287 -8.63 -18.36 -2.86
N VAL A 288 -8.63 -18.09 -1.57
CA VAL A 288 -7.89 -18.88 -0.57
C VAL A 288 -8.73 -19.11 0.69
N ASN A 289 -8.43 -20.22 1.38
CA ASN A 289 -8.95 -20.52 2.72
C ASN A 289 -8.20 -19.75 3.82
N GLU A 290 -8.48 -20.06 5.09
CA GLU A 290 -7.84 -19.44 6.25
C GLU A 290 -6.34 -19.73 6.35
N HIS A 291 -5.85 -20.81 5.76
CA HIS A 291 -4.43 -21.20 5.69
C HIS A 291 -3.73 -20.69 4.41
N LEU A 292 -4.41 -19.88 3.60
CA LEU A 292 -3.91 -19.35 2.32
C LEU A 292 -3.74 -20.39 1.21
N GLN A 293 -4.35 -21.56 1.35
CA GLN A 293 -4.43 -22.55 0.27
C GLN A 293 -5.54 -22.14 -0.71
N SER A 294 -5.27 -22.33 -1.99
CA SER A 294 -6.33 -22.24 -3.03
C SER A 294 -7.27 -23.47 -2.94
N ASN A 295 -8.18 -23.61 -3.90
CA ASN A 295 -8.95 -24.85 -4.08
C ASN A 295 -8.09 -26.08 -4.45
N LYS A 296 -6.79 -25.90 -4.71
CA LYS A 296 -5.77 -26.93 -4.86
C LYS A 296 -4.88 -26.94 -3.62
N ALA A 297 -4.93 -28.01 -2.83
CA ALA A 297 -4.31 -28.08 -1.50
C ALA A 297 -2.78 -27.81 -1.47
N HIS A 298 -2.08 -28.06 -2.59
CA HIS A 298 -0.64 -27.83 -2.73
C HIS A 298 -0.30 -26.47 -3.34
N ILE A 299 -1.31 -25.65 -3.71
CA ILE A 299 -1.11 -24.30 -4.28
C ILE A 299 -1.59 -23.26 -3.28
N PHE A 300 -0.68 -22.38 -2.85
CA PHE A 300 -0.92 -21.29 -1.91
C PHE A 300 -0.82 -19.93 -2.61
N ALA A 301 -1.55 -18.93 -2.09
CA ALA A 301 -1.42 -17.55 -2.58
C ALA A 301 -1.24 -16.56 -1.42
N MET A 302 -0.13 -15.82 -1.44
CA MET A 302 0.32 -14.91 -0.38
C MET A 302 0.43 -13.48 -0.87
N GLY A 303 0.07 -12.51 -0.02
CA GLY A 303 0.12 -11.08 -0.32
C GLY A 303 -0.99 -10.62 -1.24
N ASP A 304 -0.77 -9.51 -1.94
CA ASP A 304 -1.82 -8.79 -2.67
C ASP A 304 -2.59 -9.66 -3.69
N VAL A 305 -1.99 -10.72 -4.19
CA VAL A 305 -2.59 -11.62 -5.20
C VAL A 305 -3.82 -12.37 -4.68
N ASN A 306 -3.99 -12.50 -3.36
CA ASN A 306 -5.13 -13.18 -2.73
C ASN A 306 -6.30 -12.24 -2.38
N GLY A 307 -6.20 -10.93 -2.69
CA GLY A 307 -7.26 -9.95 -2.48
C GLY A 307 -7.50 -9.51 -1.03
N GLY A 308 -6.62 -9.90 -0.09
CA GLY A 308 -6.60 -9.37 1.27
C GLY A 308 -6.07 -7.93 1.33
N PRO A 309 -5.85 -7.36 2.52
CA PRO A 309 -5.27 -6.02 2.67
C PRO A 309 -3.90 -5.93 2.01
N GLN A 310 -3.72 -4.96 1.10
CA GLN A 310 -2.54 -4.85 0.23
C GLN A 310 -1.40 -4.08 0.90
N PHE A 311 -0.80 -4.70 1.93
CA PHE A 311 0.32 -4.13 2.68
C PHE A 311 1.47 -5.13 2.80
N THR A 312 2.69 -4.62 2.80
CA THR A 312 3.91 -5.45 2.90
C THR A 312 3.95 -6.28 4.18
N TYR A 313 3.49 -5.74 5.30
CA TYR A 313 3.43 -6.46 6.58
C TYR A 313 2.34 -7.55 6.57
N ILE A 314 1.25 -7.39 5.80
CA ILE A 314 0.26 -8.44 5.57
C ILE A 314 0.87 -9.58 4.74
N SER A 315 1.62 -9.24 3.69
CA SER A 315 2.35 -10.26 2.92
C SER A 315 3.36 -11.02 3.80
N LEU A 316 4.04 -10.33 4.73
CA LEU A 316 4.91 -11.00 5.72
C LEU A 316 4.12 -11.88 6.69
N ASP A 317 2.94 -11.45 7.08
CA ASP A 317 2.07 -12.22 7.97
C ASP A 317 1.46 -13.43 7.27
N ASP A 318 1.15 -13.32 5.97
CA ASP A 318 0.78 -14.47 5.13
C ASP A 318 1.88 -15.54 5.13
N PHE A 319 3.15 -15.14 5.07
CA PHE A 319 4.25 -16.08 5.28
C PHE A 319 4.17 -16.79 6.64
N ARG A 320 3.83 -16.08 7.74
CA ARG A 320 3.71 -16.68 9.07
C ARG A 320 2.59 -17.72 9.13
N ILE A 321 1.46 -17.45 8.46
CA ILE A 321 0.34 -18.40 8.35
C ILE A 321 0.79 -19.64 7.59
N VAL A 322 1.39 -19.48 6.41
CA VAL A 322 1.89 -20.61 5.61
C VAL A 322 2.96 -21.39 6.37
N LYS A 323 3.89 -20.71 7.05
CA LYS A 323 4.89 -21.34 7.90
C LYS A 323 4.24 -22.19 9.00
N SER A 324 3.26 -21.65 9.74
CA SER A 324 2.53 -22.37 10.79
C SER A 324 1.85 -23.63 10.24
N PHE A 325 1.24 -23.53 9.04
CA PHE A 325 0.64 -24.68 8.39
C PHE A 325 1.66 -25.75 8.00
N LEU A 326 2.79 -25.35 7.37
CA LEU A 326 3.83 -26.28 6.92
C LEU A 326 4.59 -26.96 8.08
N ASP A 327 4.65 -26.31 9.24
CA ASP A 327 5.26 -26.88 10.46
C ASP A 327 4.31 -27.79 11.24
N ASN A 328 3.15 -28.14 10.67
CA ASN A 328 2.09 -28.95 11.32
C ASN A 328 1.55 -28.36 12.62
N GLN A 329 1.74 -27.06 12.85
CA GLN A 329 1.17 -26.35 14.00
C GLN A 329 -0.26 -25.90 13.71
N GLY A 330 -0.52 -25.39 12.48
CA GLY A 330 -1.83 -25.03 11.91
C GLY A 330 -2.70 -24.07 12.75
N SER A 331 -2.18 -23.63 13.89
CA SER A 331 -2.91 -22.84 14.89
C SER A 331 -3.04 -21.36 14.53
N TYR A 332 -2.20 -20.86 13.63
CA TYR A 332 -2.23 -19.46 13.19
C TYR A 332 -2.80 -19.35 11.80
N THR A 333 -3.94 -18.69 11.67
CA THR A 333 -4.70 -18.54 10.43
C THR A 333 -5.01 -17.06 10.16
N ARG A 334 -5.64 -16.76 9.01
CA ARG A 334 -6.14 -15.39 8.71
C ARG A 334 -7.13 -14.88 9.76
N ASN A 335 -7.87 -15.78 10.42
CA ASN A 335 -8.90 -15.43 11.40
C ASN A 335 -8.30 -14.96 12.73
N GLU A 336 -7.08 -15.42 13.08
CA GLU A 336 -6.34 -14.96 14.25
C GLU A 336 -5.56 -13.65 13.99
N ARG A 337 -5.51 -13.19 12.74
CA ARG A 337 -4.88 -11.91 12.40
C ARG A 337 -5.69 -10.75 12.95
N GLN A 338 -5.33 -10.26 14.13
CA GLN A 338 -6.06 -9.18 14.80
C GLN A 338 -5.13 -8.36 15.70
N PRO A 339 -5.41 -7.08 15.89
CA PRO A 339 -5.98 -6.13 14.94
C PRO A 339 -4.96 -5.70 13.89
N VAL A 340 -5.41 -5.29 12.70
CA VAL A 340 -4.52 -4.78 11.64
C VAL A 340 -4.66 -3.27 11.56
N ALA A 341 -3.61 -2.54 11.90
CA ALA A 341 -3.53 -1.11 11.60
C ALA A 341 -3.06 -0.88 10.16
N PHE A 342 -3.43 0.26 9.59
CA PHE A 342 -2.81 0.77 8.39
C PHE A 342 -2.44 2.24 8.54
N SER A 343 -1.42 2.66 7.78
CA SER A 343 -1.00 4.05 7.70
C SER A 343 -0.87 4.46 6.24
N ALA A 344 -1.44 5.62 5.91
CA ALA A 344 -1.23 6.33 4.67
C ALA A 344 -0.40 7.59 4.96
N PHE A 345 0.65 7.78 4.18
CA PHE A 345 1.58 8.90 4.39
C PHE A 345 1.04 10.17 3.71
N LEU A 346 -0.11 10.60 4.21
CA LEU A 346 -0.78 11.83 3.82
C LEU A 346 -0.06 13.05 4.40
N HIS A 347 -0.68 14.20 4.36
CA HIS A 347 -0.18 15.42 4.99
C HIS A 347 -1.20 15.99 5.98
N PRO A 348 -0.93 15.81 7.31
CA PRO A 348 0.05 14.90 7.93
C PRO A 348 -0.33 13.42 7.75
N THR A 349 0.45 12.51 8.36
CA THR A 349 0.21 11.06 8.25
C THR A 349 -1.15 10.68 8.83
N PHE A 350 -1.85 9.78 8.15
CA PHE A 350 -3.11 9.20 8.56
C PHE A 350 -2.90 7.73 8.97
N SER A 351 -3.40 7.34 10.14
CA SER A 351 -3.32 5.96 10.62
C SER A 351 -4.64 5.51 11.24
N ARG A 352 -5.05 4.27 11.00
CA ARG A 352 -6.27 3.70 11.59
C ARG A 352 -6.06 2.25 11.99
N VAL A 353 -6.70 1.87 13.09
CA VAL A 353 -6.87 0.47 13.51
C VAL A 353 -8.31 0.25 13.98
N GLY A 354 -8.87 -0.91 13.68
CA GLY A 354 -10.22 -1.30 14.08
C GLY A 354 -11.32 -0.58 13.29
N LEU A 355 -12.47 -0.36 13.95
CA LEU A 355 -13.70 0.14 13.35
C LEU A 355 -13.74 1.68 13.33
N SER A 356 -14.31 2.25 12.26
CA SER A 356 -14.77 3.63 12.27
C SER A 356 -16.03 3.77 13.15
N GLU A 357 -16.41 4.99 13.50
CA GLU A 357 -17.66 5.23 14.23
C GLU A 357 -18.87 4.68 13.47
N LYS A 358 -18.90 4.93 12.15
CA LYS A 358 -19.94 4.43 11.26
C LYS A 358 -20.01 2.90 11.29
N GLU A 359 -18.88 2.22 11.10
CA GLU A 359 -18.79 0.75 11.10
C GLU A 359 -19.20 0.15 12.46
N ALA A 360 -18.81 0.79 13.57
CA ALA A 360 -19.19 0.33 14.91
C ALA A 360 -20.70 0.44 15.15
N ARG A 361 -21.33 1.55 14.73
CA ARG A 361 -22.78 1.73 14.81
C ARG A 361 -23.56 0.77 13.93
N GLU A 362 -23.10 0.54 12.68
CA GLU A 362 -23.70 -0.43 11.74
C GLU A 362 -23.65 -1.86 12.27
N LYS A 363 -22.62 -2.21 13.05
CA LYS A 363 -22.48 -3.50 13.74
C LYS A 363 -23.27 -3.60 15.04
N GLY A 364 -23.97 -2.55 15.46
CA GLY A 364 -24.86 -2.54 16.63
C GLY A 364 -24.14 -2.35 17.97
N TYR A 365 -22.86 -1.93 17.98
CA TYR A 365 -22.16 -1.61 19.22
C TYR A 365 -22.76 -0.38 19.90
N LYS A 366 -22.88 -0.42 21.22
CA LYS A 366 -23.05 0.77 22.04
C LYS A 366 -21.69 1.41 22.25
N ILE A 367 -21.50 2.60 21.73
CA ILE A 367 -20.18 3.22 21.67
C ILE A 367 -20.10 4.51 22.45
N LYS A 368 -18.91 4.77 22.98
CA LYS A 368 -18.43 6.08 23.43
C LYS A 368 -17.42 6.56 22.39
N VAL A 369 -17.48 7.83 22.05
CA VAL A 369 -16.59 8.45 21.04
C VAL A 369 -15.86 9.61 21.69
N ALA A 370 -14.55 9.66 21.49
CA ALA A 370 -13.75 10.81 21.88
C ALA A 370 -12.98 11.34 20.68
N THR A 371 -12.81 12.65 20.62
CA THR A 371 -11.99 13.34 19.61
C THR A 371 -11.03 14.30 20.30
N LEU A 372 -9.85 14.44 19.71
CA LEU A 372 -8.83 15.39 20.15
C LEU A 372 -8.26 16.12 18.93
N PRO A 373 -8.45 17.43 18.79
CA PRO A 373 -7.83 18.19 17.71
C PRO A 373 -6.32 18.25 17.93
N VAL A 374 -5.53 18.08 16.85
CA VAL A 374 -4.06 18.08 16.92
C VAL A 374 -3.51 19.41 17.42
N THR A 375 -4.25 20.53 17.30
CA THR A 375 -3.93 21.83 17.89
C THR A 375 -3.77 21.79 19.41
N ALA A 376 -4.36 20.80 20.09
CA ALA A 376 -4.21 20.61 21.54
C ALA A 376 -2.88 19.94 21.92
N ILE A 377 -2.16 19.29 20.97
CA ILE A 377 -0.97 18.49 21.23
C ILE A 377 0.28 19.37 21.28
N PRO A 378 1.02 19.45 22.42
CA PRO A 378 2.22 20.28 22.53
C PRO A 378 3.30 19.94 21.50
N LYS A 379 3.53 18.64 21.24
CA LYS A 379 4.52 18.17 20.28
C LYS A 379 4.21 18.62 18.85
N ALA A 380 2.94 18.66 18.45
CA ALA A 380 2.52 19.15 17.13
C ALA A 380 2.91 20.62 16.92
N LYS A 381 2.83 21.45 17.99
CA LYS A 381 3.28 22.85 17.96
C LYS A 381 4.79 22.95 17.75
N ILE A 382 5.57 22.07 18.39
CA ILE A 382 7.04 22.01 18.22
C ILE A 382 7.41 21.60 16.80
N LEU A 383 6.66 20.65 16.20
CA LEU A 383 6.88 20.19 14.83
C LEU A 383 6.42 21.23 13.77
N GLY A 384 5.69 22.27 14.19
CA GLY A 384 5.17 23.29 13.27
C GLY A 384 3.97 22.85 12.42
N ASN A 385 3.41 21.66 12.67
CA ASN A 385 2.22 21.17 12.00
C ASN A 385 1.15 20.75 13.01
N GLN A 386 0.13 21.59 13.14
CA GLN A 386 -0.98 21.42 14.07
C GLN A 386 -2.25 20.91 13.37
N THR A 387 -2.13 20.45 12.12
CA THR A 387 -3.23 19.93 11.32
C THR A 387 -3.62 18.54 11.79
N GLY A 388 -4.94 18.29 11.92
CA GLY A 388 -5.45 16.94 12.08
C GLY A 388 -6.34 16.73 13.29
N LEU A 389 -6.77 15.47 13.42
CA LEU A 389 -7.75 15.01 14.40
C LEU A 389 -7.40 13.59 14.84
N TYR A 390 -7.41 13.36 16.15
CA TYR A 390 -7.40 12.02 16.74
C TYR A 390 -8.82 11.65 17.15
N LYS A 391 -9.25 10.42 16.88
CA LYS A 391 -10.59 9.91 17.20
C LYS A 391 -10.50 8.49 17.75
N ALA A 392 -11.18 8.24 18.86
CA ALA A 392 -11.26 6.93 19.50
C ALA A 392 -12.71 6.46 19.60
N ILE A 393 -12.94 5.19 19.31
CA ILE A 393 -14.22 4.49 19.41
C ILE A 393 -14.06 3.39 20.48
N VAL A 394 -14.86 3.46 21.53
CA VAL A 394 -14.78 2.56 22.67
C VAL A 394 -16.14 1.89 22.88
N ASP A 395 -16.12 0.59 23.18
CA ASP A 395 -17.32 -0.16 23.58
C ASP A 395 -17.79 0.32 24.97
N ALA A 396 -19.02 0.81 25.03
CA ALA A 396 -19.60 1.34 26.26
C ALA A 396 -19.90 0.26 27.32
N GLU A 397 -19.98 -1.02 26.92
CA GLU A 397 -20.34 -2.13 27.80
C GLU A 397 -19.13 -2.74 28.50
N ASN A 398 -17.99 -2.83 27.79
CA ASN A 398 -16.80 -3.53 28.31
C ASN A 398 -15.53 -2.67 28.32
N ASN A 399 -15.60 -1.41 27.88
CA ASN A 399 -14.48 -0.47 27.80
C ASN A 399 -13.33 -0.91 26.86
N GLN A 400 -13.58 -1.83 25.95
CA GLN A 400 -12.59 -2.21 24.94
C GLN A 400 -12.48 -1.16 23.83
N ILE A 401 -11.28 -0.98 23.31
CA ILE A 401 -11.03 -0.11 22.15
C ILE A 401 -11.55 -0.84 20.90
N LEU A 402 -12.57 -0.29 20.25
CA LEU A 402 -13.12 -0.81 18.99
C LEU A 402 -12.37 -0.28 17.78
N GLY A 403 -11.89 0.95 17.84
CA GLY A 403 -11.12 1.55 16.78
C GLY A 403 -10.52 2.89 17.15
N VAL A 404 -9.46 3.25 16.46
CA VAL A 404 -8.78 4.55 16.59
C VAL A 404 -8.34 5.03 15.23
N THR A 405 -8.61 6.29 14.95
CA THR A 405 -8.08 7.04 13.81
C THR A 405 -7.21 8.17 14.30
N LEU A 406 -5.98 8.24 13.79
CA LEU A 406 -5.00 9.28 14.09
C LEU A 406 -4.63 9.98 12.78
N PHE A 407 -5.08 11.20 12.59
CA PHE A 407 -4.62 12.06 11.51
C PHE A 407 -3.76 13.17 12.12
N GLY A 408 -2.44 13.05 11.98
CA GLY A 408 -1.47 13.95 12.60
C GLY A 408 -0.03 13.44 12.39
N GLU A 409 0.95 14.30 12.65
CA GLU A 409 2.35 13.92 12.54
C GLU A 409 2.68 12.68 13.38
N GLU A 410 3.61 11.85 12.88
CA GLU A 410 4.08 10.63 13.55
C GLU A 410 2.97 9.60 13.87
N SER A 411 1.73 9.77 13.35
CA SER A 411 0.62 8.86 13.67
C SER A 411 0.92 7.39 13.31
N HIS A 412 1.76 7.15 12.31
CA HIS A 412 2.21 5.82 11.88
C HIS A 412 3.07 5.09 12.95
N GLU A 413 3.72 5.83 13.84
CA GLU A 413 4.42 5.27 15.00
C GLU A 413 3.46 5.11 16.18
N VAL A 414 2.66 6.12 16.47
CA VAL A 414 1.73 6.15 17.62
C VAL A 414 0.69 5.05 17.52
N ILE A 415 0.16 4.76 16.34
CA ILE A 415 -0.90 3.74 16.15
C ILE A 415 -0.48 2.36 16.64
N ASN A 416 0.82 2.02 16.62
CA ASN A 416 1.32 0.73 17.07
C ASN A 416 1.14 0.51 18.58
N ILE A 417 1.11 1.57 19.37
CA ILE A 417 0.80 1.51 20.82
C ILE A 417 -0.66 1.09 21.03
N VAL A 418 -1.57 1.67 20.23
CA VAL A 418 -2.99 1.32 20.26
C VAL A 418 -3.20 -0.14 19.83
N VAL A 419 -2.51 -0.57 18.75
CA VAL A 419 -2.54 -1.98 18.30
C VAL A 419 -2.16 -2.93 19.42
N LEU A 420 -1.08 -2.64 20.16
CA LEU A 420 -0.63 -3.47 21.26
C LEU A 420 -1.67 -3.56 22.38
N ALA A 421 -2.30 -2.43 22.74
CA ALA A 421 -3.38 -2.42 23.75
C ALA A 421 -4.59 -3.25 23.30
N MET A 422 -4.99 -3.13 22.02
CA MET A 422 -6.09 -3.91 21.44
C MET A 422 -5.76 -5.42 21.39
N MET A 423 -4.56 -5.79 20.94
CA MET A 423 -4.10 -7.19 20.88
C MET A 423 -4.12 -7.87 22.25
N THR A 424 -3.73 -7.14 23.29
CA THR A 424 -3.70 -7.64 24.66
C THR A 424 -5.03 -7.43 25.39
N LYS A 425 -6.08 -6.99 24.67
CA LYS A 425 -7.44 -6.76 25.19
C LYS A 425 -7.45 -5.85 26.41
N GLN A 426 -6.59 -4.82 26.43
CA GLN A 426 -6.58 -3.85 27.51
C GLN A 426 -7.78 -2.90 27.38
N PRO A 427 -8.41 -2.47 28.47
CA PRO A 427 -9.40 -1.42 28.42
C PRO A 427 -8.74 -0.08 28.03
N TYR A 428 -9.51 0.83 27.43
CA TYR A 428 -9.00 2.14 26.99
C TYR A 428 -8.33 2.95 28.12
N THR A 429 -8.73 2.69 29.37
CA THR A 429 -8.20 3.36 30.55
C THR A 429 -6.71 3.11 30.77
N VAL A 430 -6.13 2.03 30.20
CA VAL A 430 -4.69 1.80 30.23
C VAL A 430 -3.96 2.91 29.48
N LEU A 431 -4.43 3.29 28.30
CA LEU A 431 -3.83 4.38 27.52
C LEU A 431 -4.15 5.77 28.11
N ALA A 432 -5.34 5.93 28.73
CA ALA A 432 -5.68 7.16 29.45
C ALA A 432 -4.75 7.45 30.63
N ASN A 433 -4.25 6.41 31.31
CA ASN A 433 -3.49 6.54 32.56
C ASN A 433 -1.99 6.16 32.44
N GLN A 434 -1.52 5.74 31.24
CA GLN A 434 -0.12 5.42 31.01
C GLN A 434 0.75 6.67 31.18
N ILE A 435 1.94 6.50 31.78
CA ILE A 435 2.97 7.55 31.84
C ILE A 435 3.72 7.52 30.51
N PHE A 436 3.47 8.51 29.67
CA PHE A 436 4.21 8.72 28.42
C PHE A 436 5.39 9.69 28.63
N THR A 437 6.44 9.56 27.82
CA THR A 437 7.52 10.54 27.78
C THR A 437 7.01 11.85 27.15
N HIS A 438 7.55 12.99 27.62
CA HIS A 438 7.19 14.33 27.17
C HIS A 438 8.41 15.06 26.54
N PRO A 439 8.26 15.85 25.44
CA PRO A 439 7.06 15.99 24.63
C PRO A 439 7.05 14.97 23.47
N THR A 440 5.94 14.27 23.28
CA THR A 440 5.74 13.27 22.21
C THR A 440 4.35 13.39 21.60
N MET A 441 4.15 12.87 20.38
CA MET A 441 2.80 12.71 19.83
C MET A 441 2.03 11.58 20.54
N ALA A 442 2.74 10.62 21.11
CA ALA A 442 2.14 9.47 21.81
C ALA A 442 1.43 9.87 23.12
N GLU A 443 1.91 10.88 23.87
CA GLU A 443 1.26 11.33 25.10
C GLU A 443 -0.15 11.86 24.87
N ALA A 444 -0.49 12.29 23.65
CA ALA A 444 -1.84 12.72 23.28
C ALA A 444 -2.90 11.59 23.45
N LEU A 445 -2.47 10.33 23.54
CA LEU A 445 -3.38 9.22 23.86
C LEU A 445 -3.98 9.36 25.26
N ASN A 446 -3.28 9.98 26.22
CA ASN A 446 -3.86 10.28 27.55
C ASN A 446 -5.07 11.20 27.41
N ASP A 447 -4.92 12.31 26.69
CA ASP A 447 -5.99 13.30 26.50
C ASP A 447 -7.14 12.75 25.66
N LEU A 448 -6.82 12.02 24.58
CA LEU A 448 -7.81 11.39 23.73
C LEU A 448 -8.69 10.41 24.53
N PHE A 449 -8.07 9.47 25.23
CA PHE A 449 -8.81 8.47 26.00
C PHE A 449 -9.37 9.02 27.31
N GLY A 450 -8.75 10.05 27.89
CA GLY A 450 -9.29 10.78 29.04
C GLY A 450 -10.60 11.55 28.73
N ALA A 451 -10.83 11.86 27.46
CA ALA A 451 -12.06 12.53 26.99
C ALA A 451 -13.22 11.55 26.72
N VAL A 452 -13.04 10.25 26.85
CA VAL A 452 -14.10 9.22 26.68
C VAL A 452 -15.11 9.34 27.81
N LYS A 453 -16.38 9.66 27.47
CA LYS A 453 -17.48 9.87 28.42
C LYS A 453 -18.60 8.85 28.24
#